data_6f1794cbda583026fc710dc11d6723cf
#
_entry.id   6f1794cbda583026fc710dc11d6723cf
#
_cell.length_a   1.000
_cell.length_b   1.000
_cell.length_c   1.000
_cell.angle_alpha   90.00
_cell.angle_beta   90.00
_cell.angle_gamma   90.00
#
_symmetry.space_group_name_H-M   'P 1'
#
loop_
_entity.id
_entity.type
_entity.pdbx_description
1 polymer ?
#
loop_
_entity_poly.entity_id
_entity_poly.type
_entity_poly.pdbx_seq_one_letter_code
_entity_poly.pdbx_strand_id
1 'polypeptide(L)'
;DYLYTLLVPDRASTVFPCFDQPDLKAAFNLTLEIPKEWVAVANAPLGKIIESDTSTVYVFEKTKPVSTYLFAFACGKFKVASQPTRYGEMAIYYRDNDSAKVNRNIEAIYELHTQSLGWMENYTAIPYPFSKLDIVLIPDFQYNGMEHPGAIYYRESSILLEGDPSENKLLNRANLIAHEVSHQWFGDLVTMRWFNDVWLKEVFAGLMADKIVNPQFPEFNHQLSFLLSHYPRAYSVDRTAGANPIRQELDNLLNAGSLYGDIIYHKAPIALMQLEMAMGVSAFQEGLRKYLNTYSMGNASWDELIDILDPLTSLNL
;
A
#
# COMPACT_ATOMS: atom_id res chain seq x y z
N ASP A 1 4.99 24.31 -6.87
CA ASP A 1 3.79 24.28 -6.00
C ASP A 1 3.05 22.99 -6.23
N TYR A 2 2.63 22.32 -5.16
CA TYR A 2 1.81 21.13 -5.18
C TYR A 2 1.09 20.95 -3.83
N LEU A 3 0.04 20.13 -3.84
CA LEU A 3 -0.75 19.76 -2.67
C LEU A 3 -1.10 18.28 -2.80
N TYR A 4 -1.15 17.57 -1.68
CA TYR A 4 -1.64 16.21 -1.60
C TYR A 4 -2.32 15.95 -0.26
N THR A 5 -3.20 14.98 -0.22
CA THR A 5 -3.78 14.48 1.02
C THR A 5 -2.97 13.30 1.55
N LEU A 6 -2.84 13.21 2.87
CA LEU A 6 -2.28 12.07 3.59
C LEU A 6 -3.09 11.92 4.87
N LEU A 7 -4.10 11.06 4.84
CA LEU A 7 -5.16 11.02 5.84
C LEU A 7 -4.99 9.91 6.88
N VAL A 8 -4.02 9.01 6.68
CA VAL A 8 -3.70 7.94 7.62
C VAL A 8 -3.05 8.51 8.89
N PRO A 9 -3.40 8.05 10.10
CA PRO A 9 -4.45 7.07 10.37
C PRO A 9 -5.85 7.67 10.60
N ASP A 10 -5.96 8.97 10.96
CA ASP A 10 -7.15 9.61 11.53
C ASP A 10 -7.32 11.08 11.11
N ARG A 11 -6.82 11.45 9.92
CA ARG A 11 -6.77 12.85 9.49
C ARG A 11 -7.84 13.24 8.48
N ALA A 12 -8.74 12.32 8.07
CA ALA A 12 -9.78 12.66 7.10
C ALA A 12 -10.75 13.71 7.66
N SER A 13 -11.06 13.66 8.95
CA SER A 13 -11.88 14.65 9.63
C SER A 13 -11.29 16.07 9.65
N THR A 14 -10.00 16.23 9.38
CA THR A 14 -9.37 17.55 9.23
C THR A 14 -9.57 18.17 7.84
N VAL A 15 -10.01 17.37 6.86
CA VAL A 15 -10.22 17.80 5.46
C VAL A 15 -11.71 17.91 5.13
N PHE A 16 -12.52 16.97 5.61
CA PHE A 16 -13.99 16.99 5.42
C PHE A 16 -14.73 16.37 6.61
N PRO A 17 -15.98 16.77 6.89
CA PRO A 17 -16.79 16.16 7.95
C PRO A 17 -17.05 14.68 7.66
N CYS A 18 -16.60 13.79 8.53
CA CYS A 18 -16.80 12.34 8.40
C CYS A 18 -16.72 11.65 9.78
N PHE A 19 -17.22 10.43 9.83
CA PHE A 19 -16.84 9.46 10.86
C PHE A 19 -15.52 8.82 10.40
N ASP A 20 -14.41 9.25 11.01
CA ASP A 20 -13.06 8.86 10.59
C ASP A 20 -12.70 7.51 11.21
N GLN A 21 -13.29 6.44 10.67
CA GLN A 21 -13.13 5.06 11.12
C GLN A 21 -12.90 4.14 9.93
N PRO A 22 -11.99 3.16 10.02
CA PRO A 22 -11.60 2.33 8.88
C PRO A 22 -12.73 1.40 8.39
N ASP A 23 -13.67 1.04 9.25
CA ASP A 23 -14.80 0.16 8.93
C ASP A 23 -16.01 0.90 8.34
N LEU A 24 -16.01 2.23 8.35
CA LEU A 24 -17.04 3.06 7.73
C LEU A 24 -16.62 3.47 6.31
N LYS A 25 -16.57 2.50 5.41
CA LYS A 25 -16.22 2.75 4.00
C LYS A 25 -17.30 3.55 3.28
N ALA A 26 -16.87 4.46 2.43
CA ALA A 26 -17.73 5.26 1.57
C ALA A 26 -17.23 5.32 0.14
N ALA A 27 -18.12 5.55 -0.80
CA ALA A 27 -17.76 5.88 -2.18
C ALA A 27 -17.73 7.40 -2.33
N PHE A 28 -16.64 7.93 -2.86
CA PHE A 28 -16.37 9.35 -2.99
C PHE A 28 -16.64 9.84 -4.42
N ASN A 29 -17.28 11.00 -4.55
CA ASN A 29 -17.32 11.79 -5.76
C ASN A 29 -16.45 13.03 -5.54
N LEU A 30 -15.37 13.17 -6.30
CA LEU A 30 -14.45 14.29 -6.15
C LEU A 30 -14.52 15.22 -7.35
N THR A 31 -14.60 16.50 -7.08
CA THR A 31 -14.41 17.58 -8.05
C THR A 31 -13.38 18.54 -7.48
N LEU A 32 -12.35 18.84 -8.24
CA LEU A 32 -11.27 19.78 -7.89
C LEU A 32 -11.26 20.93 -8.88
N GLU A 33 -11.32 22.16 -8.40
CA GLU A 33 -10.99 23.35 -9.15
C GLU A 33 -9.60 23.82 -8.77
N ILE A 34 -8.68 23.82 -9.71
CA ILE A 34 -7.26 24.10 -9.50
C ILE A 34 -6.74 25.12 -10.51
N PRO A 35 -5.60 25.78 -10.26
CA PRO A 35 -4.95 26.67 -11.23
C PRO A 35 -4.74 25.98 -12.58
N LYS A 36 -4.89 26.73 -13.68
CA LYS A 36 -4.89 26.20 -15.05
C LYS A 36 -3.66 25.38 -15.42
N GLU A 37 -2.49 25.73 -14.88
CA GLU A 37 -1.23 25.04 -15.13
C GLU A 37 -0.98 23.82 -14.21
N TRP A 38 -1.94 23.50 -13.33
CA TRP A 38 -1.85 22.33 -12.46
C TRP A 38 -2.56 21.14 -13.07
N VAL A 39 -2.08 19.95 -12.73
CA VAL A 39 -2.77 18.69 -13.02
C VAL A 39 -3.22 18.06 -11.70
N ALA A 40 -4.24 17.21 -11.76
CA ALA A 40 -4.76 16.51 -10.61
C ALA A 40 -4.86 15.01 -10.86
N VAL A 41 -4.66 14.23 -9.81
CA VAL A 41 -4.86 12.78 -9.74
C VAL A 41 -5.58 12.43 -8.45
N ALA A 42 -6.44 11.41 -8.50
CA ALA A 42 -7.20 10.93 -7.34
C ALA A 42 -7.39 9.41 -7.40
N ASN A 43 -8.08 8.82 -6.42
CA ASN A 43 -8.36 7.38 -6.38
C ASN A 43 -9.11 6.85 -7.61
N ALA A 44 -10.05 7.62 -8.13
CA ALA A 44 -10.90 7.23 -9.26
C ALA A 44 -10.36 7.76 -10.60
N PRO A 45 -10.76 7.15 -11.73
CA PRO A 45 -10.46 7.69 -13.04
C PRO A 45 -11.00 9.12 -13.23
N LEU A 46 -10.32 9.87 -14.08
CA LEU A 46 -10.79 11.17 -14.52
C LEU A 46 -11.96 11.00 -15.49
N GLY A 47 -13.13 11.53 -15.11
CA GLY A 47 -14.32 11.50 -15.97
C GLY A 47 -14.41 12.69 -16.92
N LYS A 48 -14.09 13.90 -16.44
CA LYS A 48 -14.23 15.12 -17.23
C LYS A 48 -13.28 16.22 -16.77
N ILE A 49 -12.80 17.00 -17.75
CA ILE A 49 -12.08 18.27 -17.53
C ILE A 49 -12.92 19.41 -18.07
N ILE A 50 -13.01 20.51 -17.33
CA ILE A 50 -13.64 21.75 -17.75
C ILE A 50 -12.63 22.87 -17.54
N GLU A 51 -12.21 23.50 -18.63
CA GLU A 51 -11.25 24.60 -18.60
C GLU A 51 -11.94 25.96 -18.59
N SER A 52 -11.36 26.91 -17.86
CA SER A 52 -11.68 28.32 -17.88
C SER A 52 -10.42 29.14 -18.18
N ASP A 53 -10.53 30.46 -18.15
CA ASP A 53 -9.37 31.34 -18.40
C ASP A 53 -8.33 31.24 -17.27
N THR A 54 -8.74 30.97 -16.02
CA THR A 54 -7.90 31.03 -14.82
C THR A 54 -7.77 29.69 -14.09
N SER A 55 -8.71 28.78 -14.26
CA SER A 55 -8.78 27.50 -13.55
C SER A 55 -9.16 26.34 -14.45
N THR A 56 -8.89 25.14 -13.97
CA THR A 56 -9.31 23.88 -14.58
C THR A 56 -10.07 23.08 -13.52
N VAL A 57 -11.25 22.60 -13.88
CA VAL A 57 -12.08 21.75 -13.02
C VAL A 57 -11.92 20.30 -13.45
N TYR A 58 -11.43 19.47 -12.56
CA TYR A 58 -11.30 18.02 -12.70
C TYR A 58 -12.47 17.35 -12.02
N VAL A 59 -13.29 16.61 -12.75
CA VAL A 59 -14.42 15.82 -12.23
C VAL A 59 -14.02 14.36 -12.34
N PHE A 60 -13.79 13.72 -11.21
CA PHE A 60 -13.43 12.30 -11.15
C PHE A 60 -14.69 11.43 -11.09
N GLU A 61 -14.58 10.21 -11.59
CA GLU A 61 -15.60 9.19 -11.44
C GLU A 61 -15.81 8.85 -9.95
N LYS A 62 -16.89 8.14 -9.67
CA LYS A 62 -17.17 7.66 -8.30
C LYS A 62 -16.21 6.52 -7.94
N THR A 63 -15.58 6.60 -6.76
CA THR A 63 -14.73 5.51 -6.26
C THR A 63 -15.55 4.27 -5.92
N LYS A 64 -14.90 3.11 -5.85
CA LYS A 64 -15.42 2.00 -5.05
C LYS A 64 -15.44 2.41 -3.58
N PRO A 65 -16.18 1.69 -2.69
CA PRO A 65 -16.13 1.99 -1.27
C PRO A 65 -14.72 1.81 -0.71
N VAL A 66 -14.19 2.87 -0.10
CA VAL A 66 -12.87 2.89 0.56
C VAL A 66 -12.98 3.50 1.94
N SER A 67 -12.08 3.12 2.85
CA SER A 67 -11.96 3.73 4.16
C SER A 67 -11.52 5.18 4.03
N THR A 68 -11.89 6.03 4.98
CA THR A 68 -11.60 7.47 4.96
C THR A 68 -10.11 7.76 4.83
N TYR A 69 -9.25 7.00 5.51
CA TYR A 69 -7.80 7.20 5.47
C TYR A 69 -7.16 6.88 4.10
N LEU A 70 -7.87 6.13 3.24
CA LEU A 70 -7.45 5.77 1.88
C LEU A 70 -7.94 6.75 0.80
N PHE A 71 -8.81 7.70 1.16
CA PHE A 71 -9.23 8.75 0.23
C PHE A 71 -8.07 9.67 -0.07
N ALA A 72 -7.76 9.83 -1.36
CA ALA A 72 -6.59 10.56 -1.78
C ALA A 72 -6.81 11.38 -3.05
N PHE A 73 -6.19 12.54 -3.07
CA PHE A 73 -5.92 13.30 -4.29
C PHE A 73 -4.61 14.07 -4.15
N ALA A 74 -3.94 14.27 -5.28
CA ALA A 74 -2.82 15.18 -5.40
C ALA A 74 -3.02 16.12 -6.58
N CYS A 75 -2.59 17.36 -6.45
CA CYS A 75 -2.61 18.33 -7.53
C CYS A 75 -1.40 19.26 -7.46
N GLY A 76 -0.97 19.77 -8.61
CA GLY A 76 0.19 20.66 -8.69
C GLY A 76 0.81 20.72 -10.07
N LYS A 77 1.98 21.34 -10.15
CA LYS A 77 2.80 21.37 -11.36
C LYS A 77 3.57 20.06 -11.53
N PHE A 78 2.83 18.97 -11.68
CA PHE A 78 3.41 17.67 -12.01
C PHE A 78 3.65 17.54 -13.51
N LYS A 79 4.73 16.88 -13.88
CA LYS A 79 4.91 16.26 -15.18
C LYS A 79 4.26 14.89 -15.15
N VAL A 80 3.78 14.43 -16.28
CA VAL A 80 3.09 13.14 -16.39
C VAL A 80 3.77 12.33 -17.49
N ALA A 81 4.13 11.10 -17.16
CA ALA A 81 4.47 10.07 -18.11
C ALA A 81 3.40 8.99 -18.03
N SER A 82 2.89 8.50 -19.15
CA SER A 82 1.90 7.43 -19.16
C SER A 82 2.21 6.40 -20.21
N GLN A 83 1.79 5.17 -19.98
CA GLN A 83 1.85 4.10 -20.96
C GLN A 83 0.68 3.13 -20.81
N PRO A 84 0.25 2.50 -21.92
CA PRO A 84 -0.77 1.46 -21.87
C PRO A 84 -0.22 0.19 -21.20
N THR A 85 -1.01 -0.37 -20.29
CA THR A 85 -0.75 -1.65 -19.64
C THR A 85 -1.98 -2.56 -19.78
N ARG A 86 -1.87 -3.82 -19.37
CA ARG A 86 -3.05 -4.69 -19.28
C ARG A 86 -4.09 -4.24 -18.24
N TYR A 87 -3.71 -3.30 -17.35
CA TYR A 87 -4.55 -2.69 -16.33
C TYR A 87 -5.14 -1.35 -16.76
N GLY A 88 -5.08 -1.02 -18.04
CA GLY A 88 -5.40 0.28 -18.60
C GLY A 88 -4.17 1.17 -18.73
N GLU A 89 -4.41 2.44 -18.99
CA GLU A 89 -3.35 3.43 -18.99
C GLU A 89 -2.86 3.68 -17.56
N MET A 90 -1.55 3.56 -17.33
CA MET A 90 -0.90 3.82 -16.06
C MET A 90 -0.08 5.09 -16.17
N ALA A 91 -0.32 6.06 -15.29
CA ALA A 91 0.38 7.33 -15.30
C ALA A 91 1.31 7.49 -14.08
N ILE A 92 2.47 8.07 -14.31
CA ILE A 92 3.43 8.49 -13.28
C ILE A 92 3.43 10.02 -13.23
N TYR A 93 3.03 10.57 -12.09
CA TYR A 93 3.06 11.99 -11.78
C TYR A 93 4.34 12.30 -10.99
N TYR A 94 5.19 13.19 -11.50
CA TYR A 94 6.49 13.50 -10.90
C TYR A 94 6.83 14.97 -11.02
N ARG A 95 7.79 15.44 -10.24
CA ARG A 95 8.25 16.84 -10.26
C ARG A 95 9.71 17.01 -10.61
N ASP A 96 10.49 15.94 -10.62
CA ASP A 96 11.92 16.00 -10.93
C ASP A 96 12.17 16.66 -12.29
N ASN A 97 13.15 17.54 -12.32
CA ASN A 97 13.54 18.26 -13.53
C ASN A 97 14.68 17.59 -14.30
N ASP A 98 15.36 16.61 -13.71
CA ASP A 98 16.36 15.80 -14.40
C ASP A 98 15.69 14.74 -15.28
N SER A 99 15.46 15.13 -16.53
CA SER A 99 14.84 14.22 -17.50
C SER A 99 15.68 12.96 -17.75
N ALA A 100 16.99 13.02 -17.61
CA ALA A 100 17.86 11.85 -17.78
C ALA A 100 17.67 10.85 -16.62
N LYS A 101 17.56 11.35 -15.40
CA LYS A 101 17.22 10.54 -14.23
C LYS A 101 15.85 9.89 -14.37
N VAL A 102 14.84 10.69 -14.70
CA VAL A 102 13.47 10.19 -14.89
C VAL A 102 13.43 9.11 -15.96
N ASN A 103 13.99 9.34 -17.14
CA ASN A 103 13.99 8.39 -18.24
C ASN A 103 14.69 7.06 -17.92
N ARG A 104 15.75 7.08 -17.10
CA ARG A 104 16.42 5.84 -16.65
C ARG A 104 15.56 4.98 -15.71
N ASN A 105 14.58 5.58 -15.05
CA ASN A 105 13.81 4.90 -14.00
C ASN A 105 12.39 4.49 -14.44
N ILE A 106 11.79 5.25 -15.36
CA ILE A 106 10.36 5.10 -15.72
C ILE A 106 10.00 3.68 -16.13
N GLU A 107 10.74 3.06 -17.02
CA GLU A 107 10.43 1.72 -17.52
C GLU A 107 10.42 0.69 -16.38
N ALA A 108 11.47 0.70 -15.56
CA ALA A 108 11.56 -0.20 -14.42
C ALA A 108 10.42 0.02 -13.38
N ILE A 109 9.94 1.25 -13.23
CA ILE A 109 8.79 1.53 -12.35
C ILE A 109 7.53 0.86 -12.88
N TYR A 110 7.22 1.01 -14.17
CA TYR A 110 6.06 0.36 -14.79
C TYR A 110 6.17 -1.16 -14.72
N GLU A 111 7.34 -1.70 -15.03
CA GLU A 111 7.59 -3.14 -15.02
C GLU A 111 7.39 -3.74 -13.62
N LEU A 112 7.96 -3.14 -12.59
CA LEU A 112 7.82 -3.60 -11.20
C LEU A 112 6.36 -3.57 -10.72
N HIS A 113 5.60 -2.52 -11.07
CA HIS A 113 4.17 -2.47 -10.73
C HIS A 113 3.37 -3.54 -11.47
N THR A 114 3.57 -3.70 -12.78
CA THR A 114 2.82 -4.68 -13.58
C THR A 114 3.15 -6.12 -13.20
N GLN A 115 4.40 -6.41 -12.87
CA GLN A 115 4.84 -7.72 -12.37
C GLN A 115 4.22 -8.01 -11.00
N SER A 116 4.26 -7.04 -10.08
CA SER A 116 3.66 -7.18 -8.74
C SER A 116 2.15 -7.39 -8.80
N LEU A 117 1.44 -6.60 -9.61
CA LEU A 117 0.01 -6.79 -9.86
C LEU A 117 -0.29 -8.20 -10.39
N GLY A 118 0.46 -8.64 -11.40
CA GLY A 118 0.28 -9.95 -12.01
C GLY A 118 0.53 -11.10 -11.05
N TRP A 119 1.56 -10.97 -10.22
CA TRP A 119 1.85 -11.97 -9.21
C TRP A 119 0.73 -12.04 -8.16
N MET A 120 0.26 -10.88 -7.68
CA MET A 120 -0.85 -10.80 -6.71
C MET A 120 -2.14 -11.40 -7.25
N GLU A 121 -2.52 -11.11 -8.49
CA GLU A 121 -3.69 -11.72 -9.14
C GLU A 121 -3.58 -13.25 -9.17
N ASN A 122 -2.42 -13.77 -9.52
CA ASN A 122 -2.18 -15.21 -9.54
C ASN A 122 -2.22 -15.84 -8.14
N TYR A 123 -1.58 -15.17 -7.16
CA TYR A 123 -1.52 -15.67 -5.79
C TYR A 123 -2.89 -15.66 -5.12
N THR A 124 -3.64 -14.58 -5.26
CA THR A 124 -4.95 -14.39 -4.61
C THR A 124 -6.11 -15.00 -5.39
N ALA A 125 -5.94 -15.28 -6.69
CA ALA A 125 -6.99 -15.62 -7.65
C ALA A 125 -8.08 -14.53 -7.75
N ILE A 126 -7.76 -13.29 -7.43
CA ILE A 126 -8.64 -12.13 -7.52
C ILE A 126 -7.99 -11.10 -8.44
N PRO A 127 -8.66 -10.67 -9.53
CA PRO A 127 -8.17 -9.60 -10.40
C PRO A 127 -7.92 -8.31 -9.61
N TYR A 128 -7.06 -7.42 -10.14
CA TYR A 128 -6.84 -6.11 -9.55
C TYR A 128 -8.17 -5.42 -9.20
N PRO A 129 -8.40 -5.07 -7.94
CA PRO A 129 -9.75 -4.75 -7.48
C PRO A 129 -10.24 -3.33 -7.84
N PHE A 130 -9.37 -2.44 -8.33
CA PHE A 130 -9.72 -1.05 -8.62
C PHE A 130 -9.69 -0.77 -10.13
N SER A 131 -10.20 0.41 -10.53
CA SER A 131 -10.43 0.74 -11.94
C SER A 131 -9.22 1.30 -12.68
N LYS A 132 -8.22 1.76 -11.97
CA LYS A 132 -6.93 2.26 -12.49
C LYS A 132 -5.84 2.13 -11.45
N LEU A 133 -4.58 2.27 -11.87
CA LEU A 133 -3.45 2.45 -10.97
C LEU A 133 -2.54 3.53 -11.53
N ASP A 134 -2.44 4.65 -10.83
CA ASP A 134 -1.48 5.71 -11.07
C ASP A 134 -0.44 5.76 -9.95
N ILE A 135 0.68 6.38 -10.25
CA ILE A 135 1.84 6.50 -9.36
C ILE A 135 2.13 7.98 -9.17
N VAL A 136 2.23 8.42 -7.93
CA VAL A 136 2.52 9.82 -7.61
C VAL A 136 3.82 9.92 -6.84
N LEU A 137 4.83 10.53 -7.45
CA LEU A 137 6.13 10.72 -6.83
C LEU A 137 6.17 12.09 -6.16
N ILE A 138 6.23 12.09 -4.83
CA ILE A 138 6.18 13.30 -4.00
C ILE A 138 7.59 13.54 -3.43
N PRO A 139 8.20 14.72 -3.69
CA PRO A 139 9.60 14.99 -3.31
C PRO A 139 9.89 14.78 -1.83
N ASP A 140 9.09 15.39 -0.95
CA ASP A 140 9.27 15.34 0.51
C ASP A 140 8.16 14.56 1.20
N PHE A 141 7.83 13.37 0.67
CA PHE A 141 6.78 12.55 1.24
C PHE A 141 7.17 12.05 2.63
N GLN A 142 6.23 12.10 3.57
CA GLN A 142 6.46 11.74 4.97
C GLN A 142 6.85 10.26 5.13
N TYR A 143 6.22 9.37 4.36
CA TYR A 143 6.50 7.94 4.33
C TYR A 143 7.35 7.56 3.11
N ASN A 144 7.71 6.29 2.98
CA ASN A 144 8.34 5.80 1.74
C ASN A 144 7.29 5.52 0.67
N GLY A 145 6.14 4.95 1.06
CA GLY A 145 4.98 4.72 0.22
C GLY A 145 3.67 4.94 0.99
N MET A 146 2.57 4.97 0.27
CA MET A 146 1.20 4.95 0.79
C MET A 146 0.27 4.38 -0.27
N GLU A 147 -0.43 3.37 0.11
CA GLU A 147 -1.18 2.43 -0.71
C GLU A 147 -2.49 2.93 -1.31
N HIS A 148 -2.75 4.22 -1.40
CA HIS A 148 -4.05 4.72 -1.83
C HIS A 148 -4.60 3.99 -3.06
N PRO A 149 -5.82 3.42 -3.00
CA PRO A 149 -6.42 2.71 -4.13
C PRO A 149 -6.44 3.56 -5.39
N GLY A 150 -5.92 3.04 -6.49
CA GLY A 150 -5.90 3.73 -7.78
C GLY A 150 -4.86 4.84 -7.92
N ALA A 151 -4.18 5.27 -6.85
CA ALA A 151 -3.17 6.33 -6.91
C ALA A 151 -2.13 6.15 -5.79
N ILE A 152 -1.18 5.23 -5.94
CA ILE A 152 -0.14 4.97 -4.95
C ILE A 152 0.83 6.15 -4.88
N TYR A 153 1.10 6.63 -3.66
CA TYR A 153 2.07 7.69 -3.44
C TYR A 153 3.40 7.12 -2.98
N TYR A 154 4.48 7.69 -3.48
CA TYR A 154 5.84 7.33 -3.08
C TYR A 154 6.68 8.55 -2.80
N ARG A 155 7.63 8.40 -1.88
CA ARG A 155 8.74 9.34 -1.78
C ARG A 155 9.57 9.27 -3.06
N GLU A 156 9.69 10.39 -3.77
CA GLU A 156 10.37 10.45 -5.06
C GLU A 156 11.77 9.83 -5.03
N SER A 157 12.57 10.15 -4.01
CA SER A 157 13.96 9.64 -3.86
C SER A 157 14.06 8.13 -3.60
N SER A 158 12.97 7.47 -3.19
CA SER A 158 12.93 6.01 -3.02
C SER A 158 12.65 5.28 -4.34
N ILE A 159 12.12 5.98 -5.33
CA ILE A 159 11.68 5.42 -6.63
C ILE A 159 12.59 5.89 -7.78
N LEU A 160 12.87 7.21 -7.87
CA LEU A 160 13.80 7.75 -8.87
C LEU A 160 15.24 7.64 -8.35
N LEU A 161 15.89 6.54 -8.66
CA LEU A 161 17.24 6.26 -8.20
C LEU A 161 18.28 7.04 -9.02
N GLU A 162 19.35 7.48 -8.32
CA GLU A 162 20.44 8.26 -8.90
C GLU A 162 21.46 7.36 -9.61
N GLY A 163 22.03 7.86 -10.71
CA GLY A 163 23.23 7.34 -11.36
C GLY A 163 23.18 5.85 -11.67
N ASP A 164 24.14 5.13 -11.14
CA ASP A 164 24.27 3.66 -11.20
C ASP A 164 23.94 3.11 -9.78
N PRO A 165 22.68 2.74 -9.53
CA PRO A 165 22.24 2.33 -8.20
C PRO A 165 22.82 0.95 -7.83
N SER A 166 23.24 0.79 -6.57
CA SER A 166 23.65 -0.53 -6.06
C SER A 166 22.47 -1.52 -6.09
N GLU A 167 22.76 -2.80 -6.14
CA GLU A 167 21.77 -3.90 -6.09
C GLU A 167 20.86 -3.78 -4.88
N ASN A 168 21.37 -3.39 -3.72
CA ASN A 168 20.56 -3.11 -2.54
C ASN A 168 19.51 -2.01 -2.76
N LYS A 169 19.85 -0.95 -3.51
CA LYS A 169 18.87 0.10 -3.85
C LYS A 169 17.83 -0.39 -4.83
N LEU A 170 18.22 -1.24 -5.79
CA LEU A 170 17.29 -1.88 -6.72
C LEU A 170 16.34 -2.82 -5.98
N LEU A 171 16.84 -3.66 -5.09
CA LEU A 171 16.06 -4.56 -4.23
C LEU A 171 15.08 -3.76 -3.35
N ASN A 172 15.55 -2.71 -2.69
CA ASN A 172 14.71 -1.88 -1.82
C ASN A 172 13.58 -1.19 -2.59
N ARG A 173 13.84 -0.68 -3.81
CA ARG A 173 12.82 -0.10 -4.68
C ARG A 173 11.79 -1.15 -5.09
N ALA A 174 12.24 -2.33 -5.53
CA ALA A 174 11.36 -3.42 -5.92
C ALA A 174 10.47 -3.87 -4.76
N ASN A 175 11.06 -4.01 -3.56
CA ASN A 175 10.34 -4.39 -2.35
C ASN A 175 9.30 -3.34 -1.94
N LEU A 176 9.67 -2.05 -1.97
CA LEU A 176 8.73 -0.97 -1.68
C LEU A 176 7.54 -0.98 -2.65
N ILE A 177 7.79 -1.09 -3.96
CA ILE A 177 6.72 -1.14 -4.96
C ILE A 177 5.82 -2.36 -4.75
N ALA A 178 6.40 -3.53 -4.53
CA ALA A 178 5.64 -4.75 -4.29
C ALA A 178 4.81 -4.69 -2.99
N HIS A 179 5.31 -4.02 -1.96
CA HIS A 179 4.61 -3.76 -0.70
C HIS A 179 3.34 -2.93 -0.94
N GLU A 180 3.48 -1.75 -1.56
CA GLU A 180 2.32 -0.87 -1.81
C GLU A 180 1.31 -1.48 -2.80
N VAL A 181 1.77 -2.26 -3.77
CA VAL A 181 0.88 -3.01 -4.67
C VAL A 181 0.13 -4.10 -3.91
N SER A 182 0.77 -4.79 -2.98
CA SER A 182 0.14 -5.86 -2.19
C SER A 182 -0.97 -5.35 -1.28
N HIS A 183 -0.84 -4.13 -0.80
CA HIS A 183 -1.88 -3.45 -0.04
C HIS A 183 -3.20 -3.31 -0.80
N GLN A 184 -3.19 -3.28 -2.14
CA GLN A 184 -4.41 -3.20 -2.92
C GLN A 184 -5.39 -4.36 -2.64
N TRP A 185 -4.86 -5.51 -2.16
CA TRP A 185 -5.64 -6.64 -1.65
C TRP A 185 -5.70 -6.66 -0.13
N PHE A 186 -4.54 -6.51 0.54
CA PHE A 186 -4.41 -6.55 2.00
C PHE A 186 -4.32 -5.15 2.59
N GLY A 187 -5.44 -4.55 2.88
CA GLY A 187 -5.58 -3.17 3.36
C GLY A 187 -6.68 -2.41 2.64
N ASP A 188 -6.75 -2.51 1.32
CA ASP A 188 -7.69 -1.77 0.48
C ASP A 188 -8.94 -2.60 0.13
N LEU A 189 -8.76 -3.76 -0.52
CA LEU A 189 -9.88 -4.67 -0.80
C LEU A 189 -10.52 -5.16 0.49
N VAL A 190 -9.70 -5.68 1.40
CA VAL A 190 -10.10 -6.05 2.76
C VAL A 190 -9.32 -5.19 3.75
N THR A 191 -10.00 -4.35 4.49
CA THR A 191 -9.42 -3.44 5.47
C THR A 191 -9.68 -3.97 6.88
N MET A 192 -8.78 -3.68 7.84
CA MET A 192 -9.05 -3.99 9.25
C MET A 192 -10.33 -3.29 9.73
N ARG A 193 -11.03 -3.91 10.69
CA ARG A 193 -12.20 -3.26 11.33
C ARG A 193 -11.78 -2.07 12.19
N TRP A 194 -10.66 -2.22 12.89
CA TRP A 194 -10.10 -1.21 13.76
C TRP A 194 -8.57 -1.26 13.71
N PHE A 195 -7.91 -0.17 14.06
CA PHE A 195 -6.45 -0.05 13.97
C PHE A 195 -5.68 -0.94 14.94
N ASN A 196 -6.30 -1.56 15.95
CA ASN A 196 -5.67 -2.63 16.72
C ASN A 196 -5.21 -3.83 15.85
N ASP A 197 -5.85 -4.01 14.70
CA ASP A 197 -5.52 -5.04 13.70
C ASP A 197 -4.77 -4.46 12.48
N VAL A 198 -4.22 -3.24 12.56
CA VAL A 198 -3.46 -2.60 11.46
C VAL A 198 -2.27 -3.44 10.99
N TRP A 199 -1.70 -4.22 11.89
CA TRP A 199 -0.61 -5.13 11.57
C TRP A 199 -0.98 -6.16 10.49
N LEU A 200 -2.26 -6.53 10.35
CA LEU A 200 -2.71 -7.44 9.29
C LEU A 200 -2.36 -6.89 7.90
N LYS A 201 -2.65 -5.63 7.61
CA LYS A 201 -2.32 -5.05 6.32
C LYS A 201 -0.81 -4.94 6.10
N GLU A 202 -0.07 -4.44 7.08
CA GLU A 202 1.37 -4.20 6.97
C GLU A 202 2.17 -5.50 6.83
N VAL A 203 1.83 -6.50 7.63
CA VAL A 203 2.56 -7.76 7.65
C VAL A 203 2.26 -8.60 6.41
N PHE A 204 1.00 -8.62 5.94
CA PHE A 204 0.68 -9.29 4.69
C PHE A 204 1.31 -8.61 3.49
N ALA A 205 1.31 -7.27 3.44
CA ALA A 205 1.99 -6.54 2.37
C ALA A 205 3.49 -6.83 2.34
N GLY A 206 4.14 -6.86 3.49
CA GLY A 206 5.55 -7.24 3.61
C GLY A 206 5.82 -8.68 3.18
N LEU A 207 5.01 -9.65 3.63
CA LEU A 207 5.15 -11.06 3.24
C LEU A 207 4.96 -11.25 1.72
N MET A 208 3.98 -10.58 1.12
CA MET A 208 3.75 -10.65 -0.32
C MET A 208 4.90 -9.99 -1.10
N ALA A 209 5.39 -8.84 -0.63
CA ALA A 209 6.54 -8.18 -1.23
C ALA A 209 7.77 -9.10 -1.28
N ASP A 210 8.08 -9.78 -0.18
CA ASP A 210 9.17 -10.76 -0.14
C ASP A 210 8.94 -11.91 -1.14
N LYS A 211 7.74 -12.45 -1.22
CA LYS A 211 7.40 -13.53 -2.17
C LYS A 211 7.50 -13.08 -3.64
N ILE A 212 7.18 -11.83 -3.94
CA ILE A 212 7.27 -11.23 -5.28
C ILE A 212 8.73 -10.98 -5.67
N VAL A 213 9.50 -10.40 -4.75
CA VAL A 213 10.80 -9.80 -5.07
C VAL A 213 11.96 -10.76 -4.87
N ASN A 214 11.95 -11.57 -3.80
CA ASN A 214 13.07 -12.46 -3.50
C ASN A 214 13.51 -13.35 -4.66
N PRO A 215 12.61 -13.96 -5.45
CA PRO A 215 13.02 -14.75 -6.61
C PRO A 215 13.71 -13.97 -7.74
N GLN A 216 13.55 -12.63 -7.77
CA GLN A 216 14.15 -11.75 -8.78
C GLN A 216 15.59 -11.35 -8.42
N PHE A 217 15.99 -11.56 -7.16
CA PHE A 217 17.31 -11.23 -6.62
C PHE A 217 17.96 -12.46 -5.96
N PRO A 218 18.22 -13.54 -6.70
CA PRO A 218 18.69 -14.82 -6.14
C PRO A 218 20.11 -14.76 -5.56
N GLU A 219 20.87 -13.72 -5.86
CA GLU A 219 22.22 -13.48 -5.32
C GLU A 219 22.21 -13.06 -3.84
N PHE A 220 21.06 -12.60 -3.33
CA PHE A 220 20.91 -12.24 -1.92
C PHE A 220 20.52 -13.45 -1.08
N ASN A 221 21.11 -13.57 0.10
CA ASN A 221 20.65 -14.52 1.10
C ASN A 221 19.45 -13.92 1.87
N HIS A 222 18.25 -14.06 1.30
CA HIS A 222 17.02 -13.50 1.84
C HIS A 222 16.67 -14.01 3.23
N GLN A 223 16.97 -15.29 3.53
CA GLN A 223 16.73 -15.85 4.88
C GLN A 223 17.63 -15.19 5.93
N LEU A 224 18.91 -15.00 5.62
CA LEU A 224 19.83 -14.28 6.48
C LEU A 224 19.42 -12.81 6.62
N SER A 225 19.02 -12.16 5.52
CA SER A 225 18.53 -10.79 5.52
C SER A 225 17.30 -10.64 6.41
N PHE A 226 16.32 -11.53 6.30
CA PHE A 226 15.14 -11.55 7.15
C PHE A 226 15.51 -11.70 8.64
N LEU A 227 16.38 -12.65 8.96
CA LEU A 227 16.86 -12.88 10.32
C LEU A 227 17.54 -11.63 10.90
N LEU A 228 18.44 -11.02 10.16
CA LEU A 228 19.21 -9.84 10.61
C LEU A 228 18.33 -8.58 10.69
N SER A 229 17.34 -8.46 9.83
CA SER A 229 16.45 -7.29 9.80
C SER A 229 15.37 -7.33 10.89
N HIS A 230 14.80 -8.50 11.16
CA HIS A 230 13.62 -8.59 12.02
C HIS A 230 13.95 -9.00 13.47
N TYR A 231 14.75 -10.05 13.67
CA TYR A 231 14.95 -10.60 15.02
C TYR A 231 15.61 -9.64 16.02
N PRO A 232 16.72 -8.93 15.67
CA PRO A 232 17.34 -8.01 16.62
C PRO A 232 16.40 -6.87 17.04
N ARG A 233 15.61 -6.34 16.09
CA ARG A 233 14.66 -5.26 16.36
C ARG A 233 13.47 -5.73 17.18
N ALA A 234 12.89 -6.88 16.85
CA ALA A 234 11.83 -7.48 17.63
C ALA A 234 12.28 -7.72 19.07
N TYR A 235 13.43 -8.34 19.28
CA TYR A 235 13.99 -8.58 20.62
C TYR A 235 14.36 -7.30 21.36
N SER A 236 14.79 -6.25 20.67
CA SER A 236 15.15 -4.99 21.32
C SER A 236 13.99 -4.37 22.10
N VAL A 237 12.76 -4.56 21.63
CA VAL A 237 11.53 -4.10 22.29
C VAL A 237 10.98 -5.18 23.21
N ASP A 238 10.86 -6.42 22.75
CA ASP A 238 10.12 -7.50 23.41
C ASP A 238 10.74 -7.94 24.75
N ARG A 239 12.03 -7.69 24.96
CA ARG A 239 12.76 -7.97 26.22
C ARG A 239 12.76 -6.80 27.21
N THR A 240 12.03 -5.73 26.95
CA THR A 240 11.98 -4.53 27.79
C THR A 240 10.62 -4.39 28.48
N ALA A 241 10.51 -3.42 29.41
CA ALA A 241 9.23 -3.05 30.01
C ALA A 241 8.21 -2.49 29.00
N GLY A 242 8.64 -2.14 27.79
CA GLY A 242 7.80 -1.71 26.67
C GLY A 242 7.32 -2.86 25.78
N ALA A 243 7.52 -4.12 26.18
CA ALA A 243 7.02 -5.27 25.44
C ALA A 243 5.50 -5.22 25.29
N ASN A 244 5.03 -5.41 24.07
CA ASN A 244 3.61 -5.40 23.75
C ASN A 244 3.24 -6.63 22.88
N PRO A 245 2.00 -7.12 22.96
CA PRO A 245 1.49 -8.07 21.96
C PRO A 245 1.46 -7.42 20.57
N ILE A 246 1.42 -8.24 19.54
CA ILE A 246 1.28 -7.75 18.15
C ILE A 246 -0.04 -7.00 17.99
N ARG A 247 -1.13 -7.60 18.46
CA ARG A 247 -2.44 -6.95 18.53
C ARG A 247 -2.52 -6.14 19.82
N GLN A 248 -2.45 -4.83 19.69
CA GLN A 248 -2.47 -3.91 20.82
C GLN A 248 -3.87 -3.31 20.97
N GLU A 249 -4.30 -3.09 22.21
CA GLU A 249 -5.54 -2.39 22.49
C GLU A 249 -5.44 -0.93 22.03
N LEU A 250 -6.52 -0.43 21.43
CA LEU A 250 -6.61 0.94 20.92
C LEU A 250 -8.02 1.49 21.19
N ASP A 251 -8.19 2.25 22.23
CA ASP A 251 -9.45 2.86 22.59
C ASP A 251 -9.75 4.15 21.80
N ASN A 252 -8.71 4.83 21.36
CA ASN A 252 -8.82 6.11 20.67
C ASN A 252 -7.96 6.13 19.41
N LEU A 253 -8.60 6.42 18.27
CA LEU A 253 -7.94 6.48 16.97
C LEU A 253 -6.79 7.50 16.91
N LEU A 254 -6.86 8.59 17.68
CA LEU A 254 -5.77 9.58 17.81
C LEU A 254 -4.43 8.96 18.25
N ASN A 255 -4.48 7.78 18.88
CA ASN A 255 -3.30 7.05 19.33
C ASN A 255 -2.83 6.01 18.29
N ALA A 256 -3.54 5.81 17.18
CA ALA A 256 -3.22 4.78 16.18
C ALA A 256 -1.80 4.94 15.60
N GLY A 257 -1.31 6.18 15.47
CA GLY A 257 0.05 6.45 15.02
C GLY A 257 1.14 5.80 15.89
N SER A 258 0.87 5.55 17.18
CA SER A 258 1.83 4.92 18.10
C SER A 258 1.96 3.40 17.89
N LEU A 259 1.03 2.78 17.18
CA LEU A 259 1.08 1.35 16.86
C LEU A 259 2.13 1.00 15.79
N TYR A 260 2.46 1.97 14.93
CA TYR A 260 3.44 1.78 13.86
C TYR A 260 4.87 1.78 14.44
N GLY A 261 5.46 0.60 14.58
CA GLY A 261 6.79 0.44 15.17
C GLY A 261 7.35 -0.97 15.02
N ASP A 262 8.42 -1.27 15.75
CA ASP A 262 9.19 -2.51 15.62
C ASP A 262 8.35 -3.78 15.92
N ILE A 263 7.28 -3.68 16.71
CA ILE A 263 6.36 -4.79 16.94
C ILE A 263 5.61 -5.15 15.65
N ILE A 264 5.07 -4.17 14.94
CA ILE A 264 4.32 -4.42 13.70
C ILE A 264 5.27 -4.79 12.56
N TYR A 265 6.37 -4.04 12.38
CA TYR A 265 7.25 -4.21 11.22
C TYR A 265 8.33 -5.29 11.40
N HIS A 266 8.56 -5.79 12.63
CA HIS A 266 9.61 -6.79 12.86
C HIS A 266 9.14 -8.02 13.64
N LYS A 267 8.38 -7.90 14.73
CA LYS A 267 7.87 -9.06 15.48
C LYS A 267 6.76 -9.77 14.70
N ALA A 268 5.80 -9.04 14.17
CA ALA A 268 4.65 -9.61 13.50
C ALA A 268 5.02 -10.38 12.19
N PRO A 269 5.96 -9.95 11.34
CA PRO A 269 6.44 -10.76 10.22
C PRO A 269 7.01 -12.12 10.65
N ILE A 270 7.74 -12.18 11.77
CA ILE A 270 8.24 -13.46 12.30
C ILE A 270 7.09 -14.39 12.65
N ALA A 271 6.07 -13.89 13.35
CA ALA A 271 4.91 -14.68 13.74
C ALA A 271 4.11 -15.17 12.53
N LEU A 272 3.89 -14.30 11.53
CA LEU A 272 3.15 -14.67 10.32
C LEU A 272 3.90 -15.70 9.47
N MET A 273 5.22 -15.57 9.34
CA MET A 273 6.04 -16.57 8.66
C MET A 273 5.98 -17.92 9.39
N GLN A 274 6.00 -17.93 10.72
CA GLN A 274 5.85 -19.16 11.51
C GLN A 274 4.46 -19.79 11.32
N LEU A 275 3.40 -19.00 11.24
CA LEU A 275 2.05 -19.48 10.96
C LEU A 275 1.97 -20.13 9.56
N GLU A 276 2.51 -19.50 8.53
CA GLU A 276 2.56 -20.08 7.18
C GLU A 276 3.34 -21.40 7.17
N MET A 277 4.50 -21.46 7.85
CA MET A 277 5.30 -22.69 7.96
C MET A 277 4.53 -23.81 8.67
N ALA A 278 3.83 -23.49 9.75
CA ALA A 278 3.08 -24.46 10.56
C ALA A 278 1.87 -25.01 9.81
N MET A 279 1.14 -24.18 9.08
CA MET A 279 -0.01 -24.59 8.26
C MET A 279 0.40 -25.28 6.95
N GLY A 280 1.56 -24.93 6.42
CA GLY A 280 1.99 -25.24 5.05
C GLY A 280 1.49 -24.20 4.02
N VAL A 281 2.34 -23.91 3.04
CA VAL A 281 2.14 -22.82 2.06
C VAL A 281 0.80 -22.91 1.33
N SER A 282 0.38 -24.13 0.93
CA SER A 282 -0.86 -24.31 0.15
C SER A 282 -2.11 -24.04 0.97
N ALA A 283 -2.18 -24.54 2.21
CA ALA A 283 -3.32 -24.32 3.10
C ALA A 283 -3.42 -22.84 3.50
N PHE A 284 -2.29 -22.22 3.79
CA PHE A 284 -2.22 -20.79 4.09
C PHE A 284 -2.70 -19.92 2.91
N GLN A 285 -2.22 -20.20 1.68
CA GLN A 285 -2.68 -19.50 0.48
C GLN A 285 -4.18 -19.68 0.22
N GLU A 286 -4.71 -20.90 0.38
CA GLU A 286 -6.15 -21.16 0.26
C GLU A 286 -6.96 -20.36 1.25
N GLY A 287 -6.51 -20.30 2.51
CA GLY A 287 -7.12 -19.49 3.56
C GLY A 287 -7.14 -18.02 3.23
N LEU A 288 -6.02 -17.45 2.74
CA LEU A 288 -5.96 -16.05 2.32
C LEU A 288 -6.89 -15.75 1.14
N ARG A 289 -6.99 -16.65 0.16
CA ARG A 289 -7.96 -16.52 -0.94
C ARG A 289 -9.40 -16.48 -0.42
N LYS A 290 -9.75 -17.37 0.49
CA LYS A 290 -11.05 -17.41 1.12
C LYS A 290 -11.34 -16.15 1.94
N TYR A 291 -10.36 -15.67 2.71
CA TYR A 291 -10.43 -14.42 3.47
C TYR A 291 -10.72 -13.22 2.58
N LEU A 292 -9.92 -13.02 1.52
CA LEU A 292 -10.07 -11.90 0.60
C LEU A 292 -11.41 -11.95 -0.17
N ASN A 293 -11.89 -13.13 -0.53
CA ASN A 293 -13.20 -13.27 -1.19
C ASN A 293 -14.36 -13.01 -0.23
N THR A 294 -14.29 -13.54 1.00
CA THR A 294 -15.37 -13.42 1.99
C THR A 294 -15.59 -11.96 2.41
N TYR A 295 -14.52 -11.21 2.59
CA TYR A 295 -14.57 -9.83 3.08
C TYR A 295 -14.30 -8.79 1.99
N SER A 296 -14.38 -9.18 0.72
CA SER A 296 -14.13 -8.30 -0.44
C SER A 296 -14.88 -6.97 -0.34
N MET A 297 -14.20 -5.85 -0.51
CA MET A 297 -14.69 -4.46 -0.34
C MET A 297 -15.23 -4.16 1.07
N GLY A 298 -14.98 -5.04 2.03
CA GLY A 298 -15.41 -4.94 3.42
C GLY A 298 -14.24 -4.82 4.39
N ASN A 299 -14.53 -5.21 5.63
CA ASN A 299 -13.59 -5.15 6.74
C ASN A 299 -13.55 -6.48 7.48
N ALA A 300 -12.39 -6.83 8.02
CA ALA A 300 -12.22 -8.03 8.83
C ALA A 300 -11.26 -7.78 9.99
N SER A 301 -11.42 -8.58 11.04
CA SER A 301 -10.52 -8.65 12.19
C SER A 301 -9.58 -9.83 12.10
N TRP A 302 -8.62 -9.89 13.01
CA TRP A 302 -7.76 -11.06 13.19
C TRP A 302 -8.57 -12.34 13.49
N ASP A 303 -9.55 -12.24 14.40
CA ASP A 303 -10.36 -13.38 14.79
C ASP A 303 -11.09 -13.99 13.58
N GLU A 304 -11.65 -13.16 12.71
CA GLU A 304 -12.30 -13.58 11.46
C GLU A 304 -11.33 -14.23 10.45
N LEU A 305 -10.07 -13.82 10.45
CA LEU A 305 -9.04 -14.51 9.64
C LEU A 305 -8.74 -15.89 10.23
N ILE A 306 -8.55 -16.00 11.55
CA ILE A 306 -8.30 -17.28 12.21
C ILE A 306 -9.46 -18.25 12.03
N ASP A 307 -10.71 -17.80 12.13
CA ASP A 307 -11.90 -18.63 11.86
C ASP A 307 -11.89 -19.23 10.43
N ILE A 308 -11.23 -18.58 9.48
CA ILE A 308 -11.03 -19.08 8.12
C ILE A 308 -9.85 -20.05 8.04
N LEU A 309 -8.75 -19.78 8.74
CA LEU A 309 -7.52 -20.54 8.66
C LEU A 309 -7.59 -21.84 9.46
N ASP A 310 -8.20 -21.82 10.66
CA ASP A 310 -8.25 -22.96 11.59
C ASP A 310 -8.80 -24.25 10.95
N PRO A 311 -9.90 -24.24 10.19
CA PRO A 311 -10.41 -25.43 9.52
C PRO A 311 -9.52 -26.02 8.41
N LEU A 312 -8.49 -25.27 7.97
CA LEU A 312 -7.56 -25.68 6.90
C LEU A 312 -6.30 -26.37 7.43
N THR A 313 -6.19 -26.52 8.73
CA THR A 313 -5.05 -27.17 9.40
C THR A 313 -5.53 -28.11 10.50
N SER A 314 -4.67 -29.04 10.90
CA SER A 314 -4.89 -29.87 12.09
C SER A 314 -4.42 -29.20 13.39
N LEU A 315 -3.85 -28.03 13.29
CA LEU A 315 -3.45 -27.22 14.45
C LEU A 315 -4.70 -26.57 15.06
N ASN A 316 -4.60 -26.19 16.32
CA ASN A 316 -5.54 -25.30 16.98
C ASN A 316 -4.90 -23.90 16.95
N LEU A 317 -5.41 -23.04 16.08
CA LEU A 317 -4.85 -21.70 15.85
C LEU A 317 -5.32 -20.68 16.89
#